data_779dffca5b768366c3d26700cdbd5354
#
_entry.id   779dffca5b768366c3d26700cdbd5354
#
_cell.length_a   1.000
_cell.length_b   1.000
_cell.length_c   1.000
_cell.angle_alpha   90.00
_cell.angle_beta   90.00
_cell.angle_gamma   90.00
#
_symmetry.space_group_name_H-M   'P 1'
#
loop_
_entity.id
_entity.type
_entity.pdbx_description
1 polymer ?
#
loop_
_entity_poly.entity_id
_entity_poly.type
_entity_poly.pdbx_seq_one_letter_code
_entity_poly.pdbx_strand_id
1 'polypeptide(L)'
;MKRALTLLALGTALGCGSEPPPPAKAPDAAPPPAAPPPAAATANNPKPDDDASKGNINISDEIKKACGISDAEAYFGYDSANIRAEDRAVLAKLAACFTTGPLKGREMRLVGHADNRGEEDYNMVLGQRRADNVKSAVVTAGMTAAKALTTSRGELDATGGDEPSWAKDRRVDIVLGN
;
A
#
# COMPACT_ATOMS: atom_id res chain seq x y z
N MET A 1 4.11 -16.80 -77.08
CA MET A 1 5.11 -16.58 -78.18
C MET A 1 6.23 -15.71 -77.60
N LYS A 2 7.50 -16.16 -77.86
CA LYS A 2 8.81 -15.47 -77.74
C LYS A 2 9.20 -15.15 -76.26
N ARG A 3 10.00 -15.93 -75.49
CA ARG A 3 11.46 -16.22 -75.58
C ARG A 3 12.30 -14.95 -75.71
N ALA A 4 12.98 -14.58 -74.65
CA ALA A 4 14.30 -14.02 -74.66
C ALA A 4 15.05 -14.36 -73.36
N LEU A 5 16.08 -15.13 -73.61
CA LEU A 5 17.13 -15.57 -72.70
C LEU A 5 18.27 -14.53 -72.82
N THR A 6 18.81 -13.99 -71.76
CA THR A 6 20.11 -13.35 -71.78
C THR A 6 20.89 -13.72 -70.54
N LEU A 7 22.03 -14.28 -70.78
CA LEU A 7 23.07 -14.76 -69.90
C LEU A 7 23.96 -13.62 -69.36
N LEU A 8 24.60 -13.90 -68.25
CA LEU A 8 26.01 -13.65 -67.88
C LEU A 8 26.39 -12.29 -67.32
N ALA A 9 26.74 -12.29 -66.01
CA ALA A 9 28.11 -11.84 -65.66
C ALA A 9 28.44 -12.26 -64.21
N LEU A 10 29.47 -13.04 -64.10
CA LEU A 10 30.17 -13.51 -62.90
C LEU A 10 31.00 -12.33 -62.39
N GLY A 11 30.79 -11.94 -61.16
CA GLY A 11 31.56 -10.93 -60.41
C GLY A 11 31.86 -11.42 -58.99
N THR A 12 33.06 -12.07 -58.85
CA THR A 12 33.61 -12.41 -57.52
C THR A 12 34.23 -11.16 -56.91
N ALA A 13 33.61 -10.62 -55.89
CA ALA A 13 34.23 -9.63 -55.01
C ALA A 13 34.45 -10.28 -53.66
N LEU A 14 35.73 -10.61 -53.35
CA LEU A 14 36.17 -10.89 -51.99
C LEU A 14 36.04 -9.59 -51.18
N GLY A 15 34.97 -9.46 -50.39
CA GLY A 15 34.85 -8.43 -49.39
C GLY A 15 35.23 -9.05 -48.04
N CYS A 16 36.37 -8.63 -47.45
CA CYS A 16 36.67 -8.84 -46.06
C CYS A 16 35.61 -8.12 -45.24
N GLY A 17 34.57 -8.83 -44.83
CA GLY A 17 33.58 -8.36 -43.89
C GLY A 17 34.18 -8.42 -42.49
N SER A 18 34.63 -7.28 -41.98
CA SER A 18 34.85 -7.15 -40.53
C SER A 18 33.48 -7.24 -39.83
N GLU A 19 33.24 -8.34 -39.18
CA GLU A 19 32.08 -8.50 -38.30
C GLU A 19 32.09 -7.38 -37.24
N PRO A 20 31.00 -6.62 -37.02
CA PRO A 20 30.95 -5.66 -35.92
C PRO A 20 31.11 -6.43 -34.61
N PRO A 21 31.85 -5.88 -33.63
CA PRO A 21 31.99 -6.52 -32.35
C PRO A 21 30.59 -6.71 -31.72
N PRO A 22 30.36 -7.82 -31.02
CA PRO A 22 29.10 -8.06 -30.34
C PRO A 22 28.79 -6.88 -29.40
N PRO A 23 27.51 -6.46 -29.26
CA PRO A 23 27.18 -5.39 -28.38
C PRO A 23 27.66 -5.74 -26.96
N ALA A 24 28.40 -4.80 -26.37
CA ALA A 24 28.86 -4.94 -25.00
C ALA A 24 27.64 -5.29 -24.12
N LYS A 25 27.71 -6.41 -23.39
CA LYS A 25 26.72 -6.73 -22.34
C LYS A 25 26.60 -5.49 -21.46
N ALA A 26 25.38 -4.96 -21.38
CA ALA A 26 25.05 -3.99 -20.36
C ALA A 26 25.52 -4.57 -19.01
N PRO A 27 26.15 -3.77 -18.15
CA PRO A 27 26.48 -4.25 -16.82
C PRO A 27 25.18 -4.76 -16.19
N ASP A 28 25.23 -5.98 -15.67
CA ASP A 28 24.13 -6.56 -14.91
C ASP A 28 23.72 -5.52 -13.87
N ALA A 29 22.50 -4.99 -14.02
CA ALA A 29 21.92 -4.14 -13.00
C ALA A 29 21.98 -4.93 -11.71
N ALA A 30 22.71 -4.41 -10.73
CA ALA A 30 22.76 -5.01 -9.42
C ALA A 30 21.30 -5.26 -9.00
N PRO A 31 20.96 -6.45 -8.45
CA PRO A 31 19.63 -6.69 -7.95
C PRO A 31 19.28 -5.56 -6.97
N PRO A 32 18.05 -5.05 -7.00
CA PRO A 32 17.63 -4.04 -6.04
C PRO A 32 17.98 -4.55 -4.64
N PRO A 33 18.46 -3.69 -3.73
CA PRO A 33 18.81 -4.11 -2.38
C PRO A 33 17.61 -4.89 -1.83
N ALA A 34 17.89 -6.12 -1.39
CA ALA A 34 16.87 -6.98 -0.78
C ALA A 34 16.17 -6.13 0.29
N ALA A 35 14.84 -6.09 0.21
CA ALA A 35 14.05 -5.49 1.28
C ALA A 35 14.59 -6.04 2.61
N PRO A 36 14.83 -5.18 3.62
CA PRO A 36 15.33 -5.66 4.90
C PRO A 36 14.42 -6.80 5.34
N PRO A 37 15.01 -7.91 5.84
CA PRO A 37 14.20 -9.03 6.32
C PRO A 37 13.19 -8.44 7.30
N PRO A 38 11.92 -8.92 7.31
CA PRO A 38 10.99 -8.52 8.34
C PRO A 38 11.72 -8.75 9.66
N ALA A 39 11.96 -7.67 10.40
CA ALA A 39 12.54 -7.76 11.73
C ALA A 39 11.74 -8.82 12.42
N ALA A 40 12.41 -9.92 12.78
CA ALA A 40 11.80 -11.00 13.53
C ALA A 40 11.17 -10.31 14.74
N ALA A 41 9.86 -10.18 14.72
CA ALA A 41 9.11 -9.71 15.86
C ALA A 41 9.41 -10.73 16.95
N THR A 42 10.38 -10.40 17.77
CA THR A 42 10.55 -11.06 19.05
C THR A 42 9.23 -10.81 19.75
N ALA A 43 8.44 -11.85 19.84
CA ALA A 43 7.18 -11.87 20.54
C ALA A 43 7.45 -11.70 22.04
N ASN A 44 7.83 -10.48 22.43
CA ASN A 44 7.56 -9.93 23.74
C ASN A 44 6.29 -9.10 23.60
N ASN A 45 5.17 -9.84 23.62
CA ASN A 45 3.85 -9.29 23.77
C ASN A 45 3.79 -8.62 25.16
N PRO A 46 3.98 -7.31 25.33
CA PRO A 46 3.56 -6.68 26.56
C PRO A 46 2.05 -6.82 26.58
N LYS A 47 1.55 -7.37 27.70
CA LYS A 47 0.15 -7.39 28.08
C LYS A 47 -0.49 -6.03 27.70
N PRO A 48 -1.68 -5.99 27.10
CA PRO A 48 -2.33 -4.75 26.74
C PRO A 48 -2.57 -3.94 28.02
N ASP A 49 -1.75 -2.95 28.24
CA ASP A 49 -2.04 -1.91 29.21
C ASP A 49 -3.02 -0.94 28.55
N ASP A 50 -4.18 -0.90 29.14
CA ASP A 50 -5.47 -0.50 28.60
C ASP A 50 -5.66 1.00 28.34
N ASP A 51 -4.64 1.87 28.18
CA ASP A 51 -4.98 3.28 27.98
C ASP A 51 -4.04 4.19 27.18
N ALA A 52 -2.80 3.86 26.95
CA ALA A 52 -1.86 4.81 26.34
C ALA A 52 -1.39 4.42 24.92
N SER A 53 -1.79 3.28 24.38
CA SER A 53 -1.27 2.71 23.12
C SER A 53 -2.25 2.75 21.94
N LYS A 54 -3.30 3.56 22.03
CA LYS A 54 -4.40 3.50 21.07
C LYS A 54 -4.13 4.37 19.85
N GLY A 55 -3.86 3.75 18.69
CA GLY A 55 -3.90 4.44 17.39
C GLY A 55 -5.30 4.29 16.76
N ASN A 56 -5.75 5.25 15.97
CA ASN A 56 -7.14 5.38 15.55
C ASN A 56 -7.38 4.97 14.09
N ILE A 57 -8.54 4.33 13.82
CA ILE A 57 -9.16 4.41 12.49
C ILE A 57 -10.10 5.60 12.52
N ASN A 58 -9.78 6.61 11.72
CA ASN A 58 -10.58 7.83 11.62
C ASN A 58 -11.43 7.76 10.35
N ILE A 59 -12.74 7.67 10.49
CA ILE A 59 -13.68 7.62 9.37
C ILE A 59 -14.19 9.04 9.12
N SER A 60 -14.11 9.53 7.87
CA SER A 60 -14.61 10.87 7.53
C SER A 60 -16.09 11.02 7.86
N ASP A 61 -16.49 12.23 8.27
CA ASP A 61 -17.87 12.53 8.66
C ASP A 61 -18.89 12.28 7.54
N GLU A 62 -18.46 12.45 6.30
CA GLU A 62 -19.28 12.13 5.13
C GLU A 62 -19.64 10.64 5.09
N ILE A 63 -18.65 9.76 5.30
CA ILE A 63 -18.87 8.32 5.36
C ILE A 63 -19.69 7.95 6.58
N LYS A 64 -19.36 8.50 7.75
CA LYS A 64 -20.11 8.25 9.00
C LYS A 64 -21.59 8.56 8.81
N LYS A 65 -21.90 9.73 8.27
CA LYS A 65 -23.26 10.16 8.00
C LYS A 65 -23.99 9.27 6.99
N ALA A 66 -23.33 8.93 5.89
CA ALA A 66 -23.93 8.10 4.83
C ALA A 66 -24.17 6.66 5.29
N CYS A 67 -23.27 6.09 6.09
CA CYS A 67 -23.31 4.69 6.52
C CYS A 67 -24.01 4.48 7.89
N GLY A 68 -24.42 5.55 8.58
CA GLY A 68 -25.01 5.45 9.92
C GLY A 68 -24.03 4.87 10.95
N ILE A 69 -22.73 5.18 10.81
CA ILE A 69 -21.68 4.75 11.72
C ILE A 69 -21.47 5.89 12.73
N SER A 70 -21.75 5.65 14.01
CA SER A 70 -21.35 6.53 15.10
C SER A 70 -19.84 6.42 15.31
N ASP A 71 -19.25 7.39 16.02
CA ASP A 71 -17.81 7.48 16.25
C ASP A 71 -17.25 6.12 16.72
N ALA A 72 -16.64 5.44 15.76
CA ALA A 72 -16.03 4.16 16.00
C ALA A 72 -14.54 4.43 16.08
N GLU A 73 -14.02 4.33 17.27
CA GLU A 73 -12.61 4.40 17.53
C GLU A 73 -12.02 3.01 17.34
N ALA A 74 -11.36 2.79 16.21
CA ALA A 74 -10.57 1.59 16.02
C ALA A 74 -9.09 1.94 16.17
N TYR A 75 -8.35 1.21 16.99
CA TYR A 75 -7.04 1.60 17.48
C TYR A 75 -5.92 0.66 17.03
N PHE A 76 -4.73 1.23 16.74
CA PHE A 76 -3.48 0.48 16.55
C PHE A 76 -2.57 0.68 17.77
N GLY A 77 -1.91 -0.38 18.23
CA GLY A 77 -0.87 -0.27 19.25
C GLY A 77 0.40 0.43 18.71
N TYR A 78 1.26 0.86 19.64
CA TYR A 78 2.60 1.33 19.30
C TYR A 78 3.34 0.26 18.50
N ASP A 79 4.07 0.67 17.44
CA ASP A 79 4.80 -0.22 16.52
C ASP A 79 3.96 -1.42 16.00
N SER A 80 2.64 -1.25 15.93
CA SER A 80 1.71 -2.28 15.49
C SER A 80 0.85 -1.80 14.31
N ALA A 81 0.57 -2.72 13.41
CA ALA A 81 -0.38 -2.56 12.33
C ALA A 81 -1.59 -3.51 12.47
N ASN A 82 -1.73 -4.20 13.61
CA ASN A 82 -2.77 -5.19 13.83
C ASN A 82 -4.10 -4.53 14.19
N ILE A 83 -5.18 -5.00 13.56
CA ILE A 83 -6.55 -4.58 13.83
C ILE A 83 -7.12 -5.49 14.92
N ARG A 84 -7.71 -4.89 15.96
CA ARG A 84 -8.33 -5.63 17.06
C ARG A 84 -9.64 -6.28 16.62
N ALA A 85 -10.07 -7.29 17.38
CA ALA A 85 -11.28 -8.05 17.05
C ALA A 85 -12.56 -7.18 17.07
N GLU A 86 -12.67 -6.25 18.04
CA GLU A 86 -13.79 -5.31 18.15
C GLU A 86 -13.89 -4.35 16.95
N ASP A 87 -12.75 -3.93 16.41
CA ASP A 87 -12.70 -2.99 15.28
C ASP A 87 -13.17 -3.63 13.97
N ARG A 88 -13.08 -4.95 13.87
CA ARG A 88 -13.54 -5.70 12.69
C ARG A 88 -15.04 -5.57 12.44
N ALA A 89 -15.85 -5.44 13.49
CA ALA A 89 -17.30 -5.26 13.36
C ALA A 89 -17.65 -3.93 12.68
N VAL A 90 -16.93 -2.86 13.02
CA VAL A 90 -17.09 -1.55 12.38
C VAL A 90 -16.64 -1.58 10.93
N LEU A 91 -15.50 -2.19 10.64
CA LEU A 91 -15.00 -2.36 9.28
C LEU A 91 -15.94 -3.22 8.43
N ALA A 92 -16.62 -4.22 9.01
CA ALA A 92 -17.64 -4.99 8.31
C ALA A 92 -18.88 -4.14 7.95
N LYS A 93 -19.36 -3.28 8.86
CA LYS A 93 -20.44 -2.32 8.57
C LYS A 93 -20.04 -1.36 7.46
N LEU A 94 -18.81 -0.86 7.53
CA LEU A 94 -18.24 0.02 6.51
C LEU A 94 -18.20 -0.68 5.15
N ALA A 95 -17.67 -1.90 5.06
CA ALA A 95 -17.65 -2.68 3.83
C ALA A 95 -19.06 -2.91 3.25
N ALA A 96 -20.04 -3.23 4.10
CA ALA A 96 -21.44 -3.39 3.67
C ALA A 96 -22.01 -2.08 3.08
N CYS A 97 -21.67 -0.92 3.66
CA CYS A 97 -22.09 0.39 3.14
C CYS A 97 -21.58 0.65 1.71
N PHE A 98 -20.36 0.23 1.40
CA PHE A 98 -19.74 0.40 0.08
C PHE A 98 -20.09 -0.71 -0.93
N THR A 99 -20.62 -1.84 -0.47
CA THR A 99 -21.00 -2.96 -1.35
C THR A 99 -22.49 -2.97 -1.66
N THR A 100 -23.34 -2.80 -0.68
CA THR A 100 -24.80 -2.90 -0.80
C THR A 100 -25.54 -1.67 -0.26
N GLY A 101 -24.86 -0.81 0.49
CA GLY A 101 -25.44 0.36 1.15
C GLY A 101 -25.37 1.64 0.31
N PRO A 102 -25.54 2.81 0.97
CA PRO A 102 -25.62 4.12 0.31
C PRO A 102 -24.40 4.53 -0.51
N LEU A 103 -23.22 4.00 -0.21
CA LEU A 103 -21.97 4.28 -0.93
C LEU A 103 -21.60 3.18 -1.93
N LYS A 104 -22.56 2.37 -2.35
CA LYS A 104 -22.33 1.26 -3.29
C LYS A 104 -21.57 1.71 -4.53
N GLY A 105 -20.47 1.01 -4.81
CA GLY A 105 -19.64 1.24 -6.00
C GLY A 105 -18.66 2.42 -5.89
N ARG A 106 -18.74 3.24 -4.83
CA ARG A 106 -17.76 4.29 -4.58
C ARG A 106 -16.40 3.70 -4.19
N GLU A 107 -15.37 4.50 -4.33
CA GLU A 107 -14.02 4.15 -3.89
C GLU A 107 -13.78 4.62 -2.45
N MET A 108 -12.99 3.84 -1.74
CA MET A 108 -12.53 4.12 -0.39
C MET A 108 -11.01 4.36 -0.44
N ARG A 109 -10.54 5.44 0.13
CA ARG A 109 -9.11 5.71 0.30
C ARG A 109 -8.74 5.54 1.76
N LEU A 110 -7.67 4.80 1.98
CA LEU A 110 -7.12 4.44 3.27
C LEU A 110 -5.73 5.07 3.38
N VAL A 111 -5.59 6.07 4.23
CA VAL A 111 -4.34 6.81 4.41
C VAL A 111 -3.73 6.44 5.75
N GLY A 112 -2.60 5.75 5.73
CA GLY A 112 -1.91 5.32 6.94
C GLY A 112 -0.90 6.33 7.44
N HIS A 113 -0.86 6.49 8.76
CA HIS A 113 0.00 7.44 9.47
C HIS A 113 0.79 6.75 10.58
N ALA A 114 1.92 7.34 10.94
CA ALA A 114 2.75 6.99 12.08
C ALA A 114 2.96 8.23 12.97
N ASP A 115 3.39 8.02 14.21
CA ASP A 115 3.92 9.12 15.02
C ASP A 115 5.35 9.48 14.56
N ASN A 116 5.91 10.58 15.08
CA ASN A 116 7.18 11.14 14.66
C ASN A 116 8.40 10.51 15.36
N ARG A 117 8.27 9.32 15.94
CA ARG A 117 9.37 8.59 16.55
C ARG A 117 9.96 7.60 15.56
N GLY A 118 11.29 7.62 15.41
CA GLY A 118 12.02 6.72 14.51
C GLY A 118 12.43 7.42 13.21
N GLU A 119 12.70 6.61 12.19
CA GLU A 119 13.15 7.09 10.88
C GLU A 119 11.96 7.27 9.93
N GLU A 120 12.00 8.34 9.12
CA GLU A 120 10.93 8.70 8.18
C GLU A 120 10.58 7.53 7.21
N ASP A 121 11.61 6.89 6.63
CA ASP A 121 11.41 5.75 5.73
C ASP A 121 10.71 4.58 6.41
N TYR A 122 11.07 4.29 7.66
CA TYR A 122 10.42 3.26 8.47
C TYR A 122 8.95 3.63 8.73
N ASN A 123 8.69 4.87 9.12
CA ASN A 123 7.34 5.36 9.42
C ASN A 123 6.46 5.38 8.17
N MET A 124 7.03 5.65 6.99
CA MET A 124 6.34 5.52 5.72
C MET A 124 5.87 4.08 5.47
N VAL A 125 6.74 3.09 5.68
CA VAL A 125 6.40 1.66 5.55
C VAL A 125 5.39 1.23 6.61
N LEU A 126 5.51 1.70 7.86
CA LEU A 126 4.58 1.37 8.94
C LEU A 126 3.18 1.90 8.67
N GLY A 127 3.06 3.15 8.20
CA GLY A 127 1.79 3.73 7.77
C GLY A 127 1.16 2.92 6.64
N GLN A 128 1.95 2.52 5.63
CA GLN A 128 1.45 1.69 4.53
C GLN A 128 0.91 0.34 5.04
N ARG A 129 1.62 -0.34 5.93
CA ARG A 129 1.15 -1.61 6.52
C ARG A 129 -0.16 -1.44 7.29
N ARG A 130 -0.35 -0.33 8.01
CA ARG A 130 -1.61 -0.02 8.70
C ARG A 130 -2.77 0.11 7.71
N ALA A 131 -2.59 0.89 6.65
CA ALA A 131 -3.59 1.06 5.60
C ALA A 131 -3.92 -0.27 4.90
N ASP A 132 -2.91 -1.10 4.59
CA ASP A 132 -3.09 -2.40 3.92
C ASP A 132 -3.82 -3.41 4.81
N ASN A 133 -3.61 -3.38 6.12
CA ASN A 133 -4.34 -4.24 7.05
C ASN A 133 -5.82 -3.83 7.15
N VAL A 134 -6.13 -2.53 7.16
CA VAL A 134 -7.52 -2.06 7.08
C VAL A 134 -8.15 -2.46 5.76
N LYS A 135 -7.44 -2.30 4.63
CA LYS A 135 -7.88 -2.81 3.32
C LYS A 135 -8.20 -4.29 3.36
N SER A 136 -7.29 -5.09 3.90
CA SER A 136 -7.49 -6.55 4.01
C SER A 136 -8.74 -6.89 4.82
N ALA A 137 -9.02 -6.15 5.90
CA ALA A 137 -10.20 -6.35 6.72
C ALA A 137 -11.50 -6.01 5.97
N VAL A 138 -11.57 -4.87 5.26
CA VAL A 138 -12.78 -4.49 4.50
C VAL A 138 -12.98 -5.38 3.28
N VAL A 139 -11.91 -5.88 2.64
CA VAL A 139 -12.00 -6.85 1.54
C VAL A 139 -12.49 -8.20 2.05
N THR A 140 -12.00 -8.67 3.19
CA THR A 140 -12.50 -9.89 3.85
C THR A 140 -13.98 -9.76 4.21
N ALA A 141 -14.43 -8.56 4.54
CA ALA A 141 -15.83 -8.25 4.81
C ALA A 141 -16.68 -8.05 3.53
N GLY A 142 -16.13 -8.29 2.34
CA GLY A 142 -16.85 -8.32 1.06
C GLY A 142 -16.66 -7.11 0.15
N MET A 143 -15.80 -6.15 0.50
CA MET A 143 -15.50 -5.04 -0.38
C MET A 143 -14.59 -5.48 -1.54
N THR A 144 -14.82 -4.94 -2.75
CA THR A 144 -13.94 -5.22 -3.89
C THR A 144 -12.57 -4.59 -3.69
N ALA A 145 -11.49 -5.38 -3.79
CA ALA A 145 -10.12 -4.94 -3.54
C ALA A 145 -9.68 -3.72 -4.41
N ALA A 146 -10.16 -3.65 -5.66
CA ALA A 146 -9.88 -2.53 -6.56
C ALA A 146 -10.55 -1.21 -6.13
N LYS A 147 -11.55 -1.28 -5.23
CA LYS A 147 -12.26 -0.11 -4.70
C LYS A 147 -11.72 0.38 -3.35
N ALA A 148 -10.77 -0.32 -2.76
CA ALA A 148 -10.07 0.08 -1.56
C ALA A 148 -8.62 0.44 -1.91
N LEU A 149 -8.31 1.74 -1.95
CA LEU A 149 -7.00 2.27 -2.32
C LEU A 149 -6.23 2.63 -1.06
N THR A 150 -4.98 2.20 -0.96
CA THR A 150 -4.10 2.47 0.19
C THR A 150 -3.00 3.45 -0.20
N THR A 151 -2.61 4.29 0.75
CA THR A 151 -1.43 5.14 0.68
C THR A 151 -0.91 5.38 2.09
N SER A 152 0.34 5.78 2.18
CA SER A 152 0.96 6.19 3.44
C SER A 152 1.37 7.65 3.38
N ARG A 153 1.30 8.31 4.52
CA ARG A 153 1.92 9.61 4.79
C ARG A 153 3.00 9.52 5.87
N GLY A 154 3.25 8.29 6.40
CA GLY A 154 4.23 8.10 7.45
C GLY A 154 4.00 9.08 8.61
N GLU A 155 5.03 9.79 9.00
CA GLU A 155 5.00 10.80 10.06
C GLU A 155 4.74 12.23 9.56
N LEU A 156 4.52 12.45 8.26
CA LEU A 156 4.39 13.79 7.67
C LEU A 156 3.29 14.66 8.30
N ASP A 157 2.28 14.05 8.86
CA ASP A 157 1.15 14.73 9.53
C ASP A 157 1.18 14.53 11.05
N ALA A 158 2.30 14.03 11.60
CA ALA A 158 2.45 13.83 13.03
C ALA A 158 2.72 15.18 13.72
N THR A 159 2.00 15.41 14.80
CA THR A 159 2.09 16.64 15.61
C THR A 159 2.35 16.36 17.08
N GLY A 160 2.36 15.10 17.47
CA GLY A 160 2.51 14.65 18.85
C GLY A 160 3.88 14.92 19.43
N GLY A 161 3.91 15.23 20.72
CA GLY A 161 5.12 15.39 21.53
C GLY A 161 5.12 14.54 22.79
N ASP A 162 4.01 13.82 23.03
CA ASP A 162 3.81 12.94 24.19
C ASP A 162 2.94 11.73 23.79
N GLU A 163 2.87 10.71 24.65
CA GLU A 163 2.14 9.48 24.30
C GLU A 163 0.65 9.71 23.95
N PRO A 164 -0.13 10.56 24.63
CA PRO A 164 -1.51 10.83 24.24
C PRO A 164 -1.66 11.44 22.86
N SER A 165 -0.73 12.30 22.44
CA SER A 165 -0.75 12.92 21.11
C SER A 165 -0.17 11.99 20.04
N TRP A 166 0.89 11.23 20.33
CA TRP A 166 1.40 10.18 19.43
C TRP A 166 0.34 9.11 19.14
N ALA A 167 -0.48 8.75 20.14
CA ALA A 167 -1.59 7.83 19.92
C ALA A 167 -2.58 8.34 18.87
N LYS A 168 -2.81 9.64 18.75
CA LYS A 168 -3.65 10.26 17.72
C LYS A 168 -2.97 10.27 16.35
N ASP A 169 -1.63 10.40 16.33
CA ASP A 169 -0.87 10.34 15.07
C ASP A 169 -0.88 8.92 14.47
N ARG A 170 -0.87 7.88 15.30
CA ARG A 170 -0.96 6.47 14.87
C ARG A 170 -2.37 6.13 14.41
N ARG A 171 -2.71 6.48 13.19
CA ARG A 171 -4.06 6.33 12.66
C ARG A 171 -4.11 5.85 11.22
N VAL A 172 -5.29 5.41 10.80
CA VAL A 172 -5.65 5.28 9.38
C VAL A 172 -6.88 6.14 9.13
N ASP A 173 -6.73 7.11 8.25
CA ASP A 173 -7.85 7.94 7.80
C ASP A 173 -8.59 7.24 6.65
N ILE A 174 -9.90 7.08 6.79
CA ILE A 174 -10.78 6.50 5.78
C ILE A 174 -11.63 7.61 5.19
N VAL A 175 -11.41 7.89 3.90
CA VAL A 175 -12.10 8.94 3.16
C VAL A 175 -12.69 8.40 1.86
N LEU A 176 -13.68 9.12 1.29
CA LEU A 176 -14.19 8.78 -0.03
C LEU A 176 -13.11 9.01 -1.10
N GLY A 177 -13.00 8.07 -2.02
CA GLY A 177 -12.30 8.27 -3.28
C GLY A 177 -13.12 9.15 -4.23
N ASN A 178 -12.41 9.84 -5.10
CA ASN A 178 -13.03 10.68 -6.15
C ASN A 178 -13.70 9.82 -7.22
#